data_45246f69e0cc2b2c5fb0e8eee5044cb2
#
_entry.id   45246f69e0cc2b2c5fb0e8eee5044cb2
#
_cell.length_a   1.000
_cell.length_b   1.000
_cell.length_c   1.000
_cell.angle_alpha   90.00
_cell.angle_beta   90.00
_cell.angle_gamma   90.00
#
_symmetry.space_group_name_H-M   'P 1'
#
loop_
_entity.id
_entity.type
_entity.pdbx_description
1 polymer ?
#
loop_
_entity_poly.entity_id
_entity_poly.type
_entity_poly.pdbx_seq_one_letter_code
_entity_poly.pdbx_strand_id
1 'polypeptide(L)' 'LDVSKNTALTYLHCENNNLSASALNKIFNDLPQGKKWNEYGQKKQSTISIGNNPGTNTCDKSIAENKGWIVW' A
#
# COMPACT_ATOMS: atom_id res chain seq x y z
N LEU A 1 4.68 -9.13 7.59
CA LEU A 1 5.32 -8.11 6.74
C LEU A 1 5.25 -6.76 7.42
N ASP A 2 6.37 -6.22 7.76
CA ASP A 2 6.49 -4.93 8.43
C ASP A 2 7.33 -4.00 7.56
N VAL A 3 6.70 -2.97 7.02
CA VAL A 3 7.37 -2.02 6.14
C VAL A 3 7.46 -0.63 6.76
N SER A 4 7.18 -0.51 8.06
CA SER A 4 7.06 0.79 8.71
C SER A 4 8.36 1.58 8.69
N LYS A 5 9.52 0.90 8.61
CA LYS A 5 10.81 1.55 8.59
C LYS A 5 11.38 1.77 7.18
N ASN A 6 10.65 1.35 6.16
CA ASN A 6 11.11 1.47 4.78
C ASN A 6 10.63 2.79 4.19
N THR A 7 11.14 3.89 4.70
CA THR A 7 10.65 5.22 4.36
C THR A 7 10.88 5.62 2.91
N ALA A 8 11.79 4.94 2.22
CA ALA A 8 12.04 5.17 0.80
C ALA A 8 11.18 4.29 -0.10
N LEU A 9 10.32 3.45 0.47
CA LEU A 9 9.49 2.53 -0.29
C LEU A 9 8.46 3.29 -1.10
N THR A 10 8.39 3.03 -2.41
CA THR A 10 7.41 3.65 -3.30
C THR A 10 6.56 2.64 -4.04
N TYR A 11 6.89 1.36 -3.95
CA TYR A 11 6.11 0.31 -4.60
C TYR A 11 6.21 -0.96 -3.80
N LEU A 12 5.07 -1.55 -3.49
CA LEU A 12 5.01 -2.80 -2.75
C LEU A 12 4.10 -3.78 -3.48
N HIS A 13 4.63 -4.96 -3.76
CA HIS A 13 3.87 -6.03 -4.41
C HIS A 13 3.40 -7.02 -3.36
N CYS A 14 2.10 -7.10 -3.16
CA CYS A 14 1.49 -8.03 -2.21
C CYS A 14 0.49 -8.96 -2.88
N GLU A 15 0.36 -8.91 -4.20
CA GLU A 15 -0.62 -9.72 -4.91
C GLU A 15 -0.30 -11.21 -4.80
N ASN A 16 -1.34 -12.02 -4.85
CA ASN A 16 -1.25 -13.49 -4.85
C ASN A 16 -0.59 -14.07 -3.60
N ASN A 17 -0.85 -13.47 -2.42
CA ASN A 17 -0.21 -13.90 -1.18
C ASN A 17 -1.16 -14.48 -0.15
N ASN A 18 -2.40 -14.76 -0.54
CA ASN A 18 -3.37 -15.37 0.38
C ASN A 18 -3.63 -14.52 1.64
N LEU A 19 -3.61 -13.20 1.49
CA LEU A 19 -3.78 -12.28 2.60
C LEU A 19 -5.25 -12.00 2.86
N SER A 20 -5.66 -12.04 4.12
CA SER A 20 -7.01 -11.68 4.53
C SER A 20 -7.16 -10.16 4.59
N ALA A 21 -8.41 -9.70 4.75
CA ALA A 21 -8.68 -8.28 4.90
C ALA A 21 -7.92 -7.69 6.09
N SER A 22 -7.91 -8.38 7.22
CA SER A 22 -7.20 -7.86 8.39
C SER A 22 -5.69 -7.84 8.17
N ALA A 23 -5.14 -8.81 7.44
CA ALA A 23 -3.73 -8.81 7.12
C ALA A 23 -3.38 -7.65 6.20
N LEU A 24 -4.21 -7.37 5.20
CA LEU A 24 -4.00 -6.24 4.31
C LEU A 24 -4.14 -4.92 5.05
N ASN A 25 -5.12 -4.79 5.93
CA ASN A 25 -5.29 -3.59 6.73
C ASN A 25 -4.07 -3.33 7.60
N LYS A 26 -3.47 -4.38 8.15
CA LYS A 26 -2.26 -4.23 8.95
C LYS A 26 -1.09 -3.74 8.08
N ILE A 27 -0.96 -4.28 6.89
CA ILE A 27 0.08 -3.81 5.96
C ILE A 27 -0.13 -2.33 5.67
N PHE A 28 -1.36 -1.90 5.40
CA PHE A 28 -1.67 -0.50 5.14
C PHE A 28 -1.29 0.38 6.33
N ASN A 29 -1.57 -0.07 7.55
CA ASN A 29 -1.22 0.68 8.75
C ASN A 29 0.28 0.82 8.92
N ASP A 30 1.05 -0.16 8.45
CA ASP A 30 2.50 -0.17 8.59
C ASP A 30 3.21 0.60 7.47
N LEU A 31 2.49 1.00 6.43
CA LEU A 31 3.11 1.73 5.32
C LEU A 31 3.68 3.06 5.78
N PRO A 32 4.84 3.45 5.25
CA PRO A 32 5.34 4.81 5.49
C PRO A 32 4.48 5.83 4.77
N GLN A 33 4.68 7.11 5.04
CA GLN A 33 4.00 8.16 4.32
C GLN A 33 4.29 8.03 2.83
N GLY A 34 3.24 8.02 2.01
CA GLY A 34 3.39 7.89 0.57
C GLY A 34 3.89 9.16 -0.08
N LYS A 35 4.41 9.03 -1.30
CA LYS A 35 4.88 10.14 -2.10
C LYS A 35 3.86 10.45 -3.17
N LYS A 36 3.49 11.73 -3.26
CA LYS A 36 2.49 12.15 -4.22
C LYS A 36 3.11 12.32 -5.60
N TRP A 37 2.32 11.92 -6.58
CA TRP A 37 2.69 12.08 -7.97
C TRP A 37 2.93 13.55 -8.31
N ASN A 38 3.97 13.80 -9.08
CA ASN A 38 4.23 15.09 -9.69
C ASN A 38 4.58 16.21 -8.71
N GLU A 39 4.95 15.90 -7.51
CA GLU A 39 5.45 16.91 -6.59
C GLU A 39 6.93 17.12 -6.87
N TYR A 40 7.33 18.39 -7.11
CA TYR A 40 8.73 18.72 -7.44
C TYR A 40 9.25 17.97 -8.66
N GLY A 41 8.37 17.66 -9.61
CA GLY A 41 8.79 16.94 -10.81
C GLY A 41 9.02 15.46 -10.60
N GLN A 42 8.66 14.92 -9.45
CA GLN A 42 8.77 13.50 -9.19
C GLN A 42 7.82 12.70 -10.06
N LYS A 43 8.23 11.50 -10.40
CA LYS A 43 7.51 10.69 -11.38
C LYS A 43 6.69 9.59 -10.76
N LYS A 44 6.91 9.27 -9.50
CA LYS A 44 6.34 8.06 -8.94
C LYS A 44 5.43 8.36 -7.77
N GLN A 45 4.19 7.95 -7.92
CA GLN A 45 3.21 7.86 -6.86
C GLN A 45 3.46 6.57 -6.09
N SER A 46 3.43 6.62 -4.78
CA SER A 46 3.54 5.41 -3.97
C SER A 46 2.36 4.49 -4.28
N THR A 47 2.64 3.24 -4.57
CA THR A 47 1.64 2.28 -5.05
C THR A 47 1.81 0.95 -4.35
N ILE A 48 0.70 0.32 -4.00
CA ILE A 48 0.69 -1.03 -3.46
C ILE A 48 -0.27 -1.90 -4.28
N SER A 49 0.20 -3.07 -4.70
CA SER A 49 -0.59 -4.04 -5.45
C SER A 49 -1.05 -5.14 -4.51
N ILE A 50 -2.36 -5.39 -4.45
CA ILE A 50 -2.95 -6.36 -3.52
C ILE A 50 -3.86 -7.37 -4.19
N GLY A 51 -3.85 -7.47 -5.52
CA GLY A 51 -4.76 -8.33 -6.26
C GLY A 51 -4.65 -9.79 -5.89
N ASN A 52 -5.74 -10.53 -6.07
CA ASN A 52 -5.79 -11.98 -5.90
C ASN A 52 -5.45 -12.44 -4.48
N ASN A 53 -5.78 -11.64 -3.49
CA ASN A 53 -5.77 -12.06 -2.09
C ASN A 53 -7.21 -12.26 -1.61
N PRO A 54 -7.46 -13.13 -0.64
CA PRO A 54 -8.82 -13.29 -0.12
C PRO A 54 -9.42 -11.98 0.38
N GLY A 55 -8.60 -11.10 0.92
CA GLY A 55 -9.07 -9.83 1.47
C GLY A 55 -9.10 -8.68 0.50
N THR A 56 -8.76 -8.89 -0.79
CA THR A 56 -8.63 -7.79 -1.76
C THR A 56 -9.89 -6.93 -1.83
N ASN A 57 -11.07 -7.55 -1.83
CA ASN A 57 -12.33 -6.83 -1.99
C ASN A 57 -12.95 -6.36 -0.70
N THR A 58 -12.44 -6.80 0.45
CA THR A 58 -13.03 -6.49 1.76
C THR A 58 -12.12 -5.67 2.66
N CYS A 59 -10.85 -5.49 2.30
CA CYS A 59 -9.94 -4.68 3.10
C CYS A 59 -10.31 -3.21 3.04
N ASP A 60 -9.79 -2.44 3.98
CA ASP A 60 -10.04 -1.00 4.05
C ASP A 60 -8.90 -0.25 3.35
N LYS A 61 -9.09 -0.01 2.07
CA LYS A 61 -8.08 0.67 1.24
C LYS A 61 -7.86 2.11 1.66
N SER A 62 -8.82 2.71 2.35
CA SER A 62 -8.69 4.10 2.77
C SER A 62 -7.53 4.30 3.73
N ILE A 63 -7.13 3.28 4.46
CA ILE A 63 -5.95 3.37 5.34
C ILE A 63 -4.71 3.73 4.53
N ALA A 64 -4.50 3.05 3.41
CA ALA A 64 -3.35 3.34 2.55
C ALA A 64 -3.54 4.66 1.81
N GLU A 65 -4.74 4.92 1.33
CA GLU A 65 -5.03 6.14 0.57
C GLU A 65 -4.82 7.38 1.42
N ASN A 66 -5.16 7.32 2.70
CA ASN A 66 -4.93 8.44 3.61
C ASN A 66 -3.45 8.72 3.84
N LYS A 67 -2.60 7.77 3.53
CA LYS A 67 -1.15 7.95 3.60
C LYS A 67 -0.54 8.37 2.27
N GLY A 68 -1.37 8.58 1.25
CA GLY A 68 -0.90 8.99 -0.07
C GLY A 68 -0.55 7.85 -1.00
N TRP A 69 -0.98 6.63 -0.69
CA TRP A 69 -0.70 5.46 -1.53
C TRP A 69 -1.87 5.18 -2.47
N ILE A 70 -1.56 4.74 -3.69
CA ILE A 70 -2.55 4.20 -4.62
C ILE A 70 -2.62 2.69 -4.37
N VAL A 71 -3.84 2.16 -4.29
CA VAL A 71 -4.07 0.74 -4.07
C VAL A 71 -4.58 0.11 -5.36
N TRP A 72 -3.86 -0.87 -5.85
CA TRP A 72 -4.22 -1.62 -7.06
C TRP A 72 -4.84 -2.97 -6.73
#